data_d8e3c58731c382b6dc35ae2e63f02b3c
#
_entry.id   d8e3c58731c382b6dc35ae2e63f02b3c
#
_cell.length_a   1.000
_cell.length_b   1.000
_cell.length_c   1.000
_cell.angle_alpha   90.00
_cell.angle_beta   90.00
_cell.angle_gamma   90.00
#
_symmetry.space_group_name_H-M   'P 1'
#
loop_
_entity.id
_entity.type
_entity.pdbx_description
1 polymer ?
#
loop_
_entity_poly.entity_id
_entity_poly.type
_entity_poly.pdbx_seq_one_letter_code
_entity_poly.pdbx_strand_id
1 'polypeptide(L)'
;MGHRDMIWSRHQPAQLLAWGIRFFLAAALTATQTPGDYAPFALGCVAACGPGAGGIAALLGAGVGAVLFLDFSGALPFLAAAILIFTTAAAFQGLKLLEGPLFHPLAGAGLFLAVSGIYVLQSLSPLRNLAPCLAATALVGISAWYYQPLLQAGGERPEPDSLLFLAGSILLALVDVELAGVSVGRSLLCLLLAYTAYQRGAMTGVAAGLGAGLAPR
;
A
#
# COMPACT_ATOMS: atom_id res chain seq x y z
N MET A 1 36.13 25.61 9.50
CA MET A 1 34.73 25.45 9.97
C MET A 1 33.81 26.07 8.93
N GLY A 2 33.37 25.41 7.88
CA GLY A 2 32.55 26.10 6.87
C GLY A 2 32.09 25.26 5.68
N HIS A 3 32.65 24.06 5.47
CA HIS A 3 32.31 23.29 4.26
C HIS A 3 31.41 22.07 4.52
N ARG A 4 31.30 21.58 5.76
CA ARG A 4 30.40 20.49 6.15
C ARG A 4 28.96 20.97 6.34
N ASP A 5 28.74 22.19 6.81
CA ASP A 5 27.39 22.70 7.13
C ASP A 5 26.57 23.06 5.88
N MET A 6 27.25 23.33 4.75
CA MET A 6 26.60 23.73 3.50
C MET A 6 26.04 22.52 2.70
N ILE A 7 26.54 21.31 2.95
CA ILE A 7 26.06 20.08 2.30
C ILE A 7 24.76 19.56 2.94
N TRP A 8 24.59 19.78 4.25
CA TRP A 8 23.41 19.35 5.00
C TRP A 8 22.14 20.14 4.67
N SER A 9 22.28 21.43 4.30
CA SER A 9 21.13 22.30 4.06
C SER A 9 20.40 22.08 2.72
N ARG A 10 21.06 21.46 1.73
CA ARG A 10 20.48 21.26 0.38
C ARG A 10 19.62 19.98 0.24
N HIS A 11 19.83 18.98 1.08
CA HIS A 11 19.08 17.71 1.00
C HIS A 11 17.82 17.66 1.88
N GLN A 12 17.69 18.53 2.86
CA GLN A 12 16.54 18.57 3.77
C GLN A 12 15.18 18.76 3.07
N PRO A 13 15.00 19.72 2.12
CA PRO A 13 13.68 19.95 1.52
C PRO A 13 13.22 18.75 0.67
N ALA A 14 14.13 18.09 -0.05
CA ALA A 14 13.80 16.92 -0.86
C ALA A 14 13.41 15.70 0.00
N GLN A 15 14.07 15.51 1.14
CA GLN A 15 13.74 14.43 2.07
C GLN A 15 12.39 14.68 2.75
N LEU A 16 12.12 15.91 3.19
CA LEU A 16 10.83 16.28 3.77
C LEU A 16 9.69 16.09 2.78
N LEU A 17 9.90 16.47 1.51
CA LEU A 17 8.93 16.24 0.45
C LEU A 17 8.67 14.73 0.25
N ALA A 18 9.73 13.92 0.21
CA ALA A 18 9.62 12.47 0.07
C ALA A 18 8.87 11.82 1.24
N TRP A 19 9.07 12.29 2.48
CA TRP A 19 8.30 11.83 3.64
C TRP A 19 6.84 12.27 3.57
N GLY A 20 6.60 13.53 3.16
CA GLY A 20 5.24 14.03 2.93
C GLY A 20 4.49 13.21 1.88
N ILE A 21 5.13 12.89 0.75
CA ILE A 21 4.54 12.03 -0.29
C ILE A 21 4.17 10.66 0.28
N ARG A 22 5.06 10.01 1.03
CA ARG A 22 4.79 8.69 1.65
C ARG A 22 3.65 8.75 2.66
N PHE A 23 3.58 9.81 3.46
CA PHE A 23 2.49 10.04 4.40
C PHE A 23 1.15 10.16 3.68
N PHE A 24 1.04 11.09 2.72
CA PHE A 24 -0.22 11.30 2.00
C PHE A 24 -0.62 10.10 1.13
N LEU A 25 0.36 9.42 0.55
CA LEU A 25 0.12 8.21 -0.22
C LEU A 25 -0.47 7.10 0.66
N ALA A 26 0.15 6.81 1.81
CA ALA A 26 -0.35 5.80 2.72
C ALA A 26 -1.75 6.15 3.27
N ALA A 27 -1.99 7.43 3.59
CA ALA A 27 -3.30 7.90 4.02
C ALA A 27 -4.36 7.73 2.92
N ALA A 28 -4.06 8.12 1.69
CA ALA A 28 -4.98 7.96 0.55
C ALA A 28 -5.27 6.50 0.23
N LEU A 29 -4.25 5.64 0.26
CA LEU A 29 -4.40 4.20 0.01
C LEU A 29 -5.25 3.48 1.07
N THR A 30 -5.43 4.07 2.26
CA THR A 30 -6.33 3.51 3.29
C THR A 30 -7.81 3.64 2.87
N ALA A 31 -8.14 4.58 1.99
CA ALA A 31 -9.49 4.70 1.43
C ALA A 31 -9.85 3.53 0.49
N THR A 32 -8.85 2.78 -0.03
CA THR A 32 -9.10 1.59 -0.85
C THR A 32 -9.46 0.39 0.02
N GLN A 33 -10.72 0.27 0.36
CA GLN A 33 -11.22 -0.86 1.12
C GLN A 33 -11.53 -2.05 0.20
N THR A 34 -11.25 -3.25 0.70
CA THR A 34 -11.65 -4.51 0.08
C THR A 34 -12.76 -5.16 0.90
N PRO A 35 -13.50 -6.17 0.37
CA PRO A 35 -14.52 -6.86 1.15
C PRO A 35 -13.99 -7.31 2.51
N GLY A 36 -14.70 -6.96 3.59
CA GLY A 36 -14.31 -7.19 4.98
C GLY A 36 -13.57 -6.02 5.63
N ASP A 37 -13.67 -4.82 5.06
CA ASP A 37 -13.12 -3.54 5.57
C ASP A 37 -11.58 -3.54 5.72
N TYR A 38 -10.91 -4.33 4.87
CA TYR A 38 -9.45 -4.34 4.82
C TYR A 38 -8.92 -3.26 3.88
N ALA A 39 -7.81 -2.60 4.25
CA ALA A 39 -7.09 -1.63 3.41
C ALA A 39 -5.69 -2.15 3.03
N PRO A 40 -5.58 -3.16 2.16
CA PRO A 40 -4.34 -3.88 1.89
C PRO A 40 -3.26 -3.02 1.23
N PHE A 41 -3.65 -2.07 0.38
CA PHE A 41 -2.70 -1.21 -0.33
C PHE A 41 -1.93 -0.28 0.60
N ALA A 42 -2.58 0.24 1.64
CA ALA A 42 -1.91 1.07 2.65
C ALA A 42 -0.90 0.25 3.47
N LEU A 43 -1.24 -0.99 3.86
CA LEU A 43 -0.32 -1.90 4.55
C LEU A 43 0.86 -2.30 3.67
N GLY A 44 0.62 -2.55 2.38
CA GLY A 44 1.67 -2.78 1.40
C GLY A 44 2.60 -1.58 1.23
N CYS A 45 2.06 -0.36 1.28
CA CYS A 45 2.86 0.87 1.28
C CYS A 45 3.75 0.98 2.53
N VAL A 46 3.22 0.68 3.72
CA VAL A 46 3.99 0.66 4.97
C VAL A 46 5.11 -0.39 4.89
N ALA A 47 4.80 -1.61 4.42
CA ALA A 47 5.78 -2.68 4.26
C ALA A 47 6.90 -2.29 3.26
N ALA A 48 6.52 -1.67 2.14
CA ALA A 48 7.45 -1.25 1.09
C ALA A 48 8.38 -0.12 1.51
N CYS A 49 7.94 0.80 2.39
CA CYS A 49 8.78 1.90 2.88
C CYS A 49 9.93 1.41 3.77
N GLY A 50 9.80 0.23 4.35
CA GLY A 50 10.81 -0.33 5.25
C GLY A 50 11.02 0.49 6.54
N PRO A 51 12.09 0.18 7.28
CA PRO A 51 12.44 0.90 8.50
C PRO A 51 13.04 2.28 8.20
N GLY A 52 12.83 3.22 9.11
CA GLY A 52 13.39 4.58 9.03
C GLY A 52 12.34 5.67 8.93
N ALA A 53 12.76 6.92 8.72
CA ALA A 53 11.89 8.09 8.75
C ALA A 53 10.77 8.04 7.68
N GLY A 54 11.08 7.47 6.50
CA GLY A 54 10.08 7.26 5.45
C GLY A 54 9.01 6.24 5.84
N GLY A 55 9.40 5.17 6.53
CA GLY A 55 8.46 4.17 7.06
C GLY A 55 7.61 4.72 8.20
N ILE A 56 8.18 5.57 9.09
CA ILE A 56 7.42 6.27 10.12
C ILE A 56 6.38 7.18 9.47
N ALA A 57 6.77 7.94 8.43
CA ALA A 57 5.83 8.81 7.71
C ALA A 57 4.68 8.01 7.09
N ALA A 58 4.98 6.87 6.46
CA ALA A 58 3.96 5.98 5.90
C ALA A 58 3.05 5.39 6.99
N LEU A 59 3.62 4.94 8.12
CA LEU A 59 2.86 4.42 9.26
C LEU A 59 1.91 5.45 9.83
N LEU A 60 2.39 6.70 10.03
CA LEU A 60 1.56 7.81 10.51
C LEU A 60 0.46 8.16 9.51
N GLY A 61 0.79 8.17 8.21
CA GLY A 61 -0.19 8.41 7.15
C GLY A 61 -1.28 7.33 7.14
N ALA A 62 -0.88 6.06 7.21
CA ALA A 62 -1.82 4.94 7.31
C ALA A 62 -2.68 5.02 8.57
N GLY A 63 -2.11 5.45 9.70
CA GLY A 63 -2.85 5.69 10.96
C GLY A 63 -3.89 6.78 10.83
N VAL A 64 -3.55 7.92 10.23
CA VAL A 64 -4.50 9.00 9.96
C VAL A 64 -5.58 8.52 9.00
N GLY A 65 -5.21 7.81 7.93
CA GLY A 65 -6.16 7.23 6.97
C GLY A 65 -7.12 6.25 7.66
N ALA A 66 -6.62 5.42 8.59
CA ALA A 66 -7.47 4.49 9.33
C ALA A 66 -8.54 5.21 10.17
N VAL A 67 -8.19 6.32 10.81
CA VAL A 67 -9.15 7.13 11.59
C VAL A 67 -10.18 7.81 10.69
N LEU A 68 -9.79 8.18 9.46
CA LEU A 68 -10.67 8.91 8.54
C LEU A 68 -11.61 8.00 7.73
N PHE A 69 -11.15 6.81 7.37
CA PHE A 69 -11.83 5.97 6.36
C PHE A 69 -12.29 4.62 6.89
N LEU A 70 -11.74 4.10 8.00
CA LEU A 70 -12.12 2.82 8.56
C LEU A 70 -13.03 2.98 9.77
N ASP A 71 -13.97 2.06 9.93
CA ASP A 71 -14.72 1.94 11.16
C ASP A 71 -13.82 1.48 12.30
N PHE A 72 -14.20 1.77 13.54
CA PHE A 72 -13.41 1.42 14.73
C PHE A 72 -13.03 -0.07 14.79
N SER A 73 -13.94 -0.95 14.38
CA SER A 73 -13.72 -2.41 14.32
C SER A 73 -12.68 -2.82 13.28
N GLY A 74 -12.58 -2.13 12.15
CA GLY A 74 -11.59 -2.35 11.10
C GLY A 74 -10.27 -1.64 11.38
N ALA A 75 -10.32 -0.47 12.02
CA ALA A 75 -9.13 0.33 12.32
C ALA A 75 -8.17 -0.35 13.30
N LEU A 76 -8.69 -1.04 14.33
CA LEU A 76 -7.86 -1.71 15.34
C LEU A 76 -6.96 -2.82 14.76
N PRO A 77 -7.48 -3.83 14.02
CA PRO A 77 -6.65 -4.85 13.42
C PRO A 77 -5.71 -4.28 12.34
N PHE A 78 -6.16 -3.26 11.60
CA PHE A 78 -5.35 -2.57 10.62
C PHE A 78 -4.13 -1.89 11.27
N LEU A 79 -4.33 -1.10 12.33
CA LEU A 79 -3.26 -0.43 13.05
C LEU A 79 -2.31 -1.43 13.71
N ALA A 80 -2.84 -2.49 14.31
CA ALA A 80 -2.01 -3.56 14.88
C ALA A 80 -1.11 -4.20 13.82
N ALA A 81 -1.66 -4.51 12.64
CA ALA A 81 -0.89 -5.06 11.53
C ALA A 81 0.17 -4.05 11.03
N ALA A 82 -0.20 -2.78 10.85
CA ALA A 82 0.71 -1.73 10.38
C ALA A 82 1.90 -1.53 11.34
N ILE A 83 1.63 -1.49 12.65
CA ILE A 83 2.68 -1.37 13.68
C ILE A 83 3.56 -2.60 13.68
N LEU A 84 3.00 -3.82 13.62
CA LEU A 84 3.77 -5.05 13.58
C LEU A 84 4.65 -5.14 12.32
N ILE A 85 4.14 -4.77 11.16
CA ILE A 85 4.92 -4.73 9.91
C ILE A 85 6.11 -3.78 10.07
N PHE A 86 5.86 -2.57 10.55
CA PHE A 86 6.92 -1.57 10.74
C PHE A 86 7.95 -2.01 11.80
N THR A 87 7.51 -2.47 12.95
CA THR A 87 8.41 -2.90 14.05
C THR A 87 9.22 -4.13 13.68
N THR A 88 8.63 -5.07 12.93
CA THR A 88 9.35 -6.23 12.40
C THR A 88 10.42 -5.78 11.39
N ALA A 89 10.08 -4.91 10.45
CA ALA A 89 11.07 -4.36 9.52
C ALA A 89 12.22 -3.64 10.25
N ALA A 90 11.91 -2.90 11.31
CA ALA A 90 12.90 -2.18 12.12
C ALA A 90 13.76 -3.14 12.96
N ALA A 91 13.16 -4.17 13.58
CA ALA A 91 13.87 -5.15 14.40
C ALA A 91 14.86 -6.00 13.60
N PHE A 92 14.53 -6.30 12.36
CA PHE A 92 15.35 -7.12 11.47
C PHE A 92 16.28 -6.32 10.57
N GLN A 93 16.32 -5.01 10.71
CA GLN A 93 17.24 -4.15 9.95
C GLN A 93 18.70 -4.56 10.21
N GLY A 94 19.45 -4.82 9.12
CA GLY A 94 20.87 -5.22 9.19
C GLY A 94 21.13 -6.72 9.24
N LEU A 95 20.11 -7.57 9.23
CA LEU A 95 20.28 -9.01 9.04
C LEU A 95 20.34 -9.33 7.54
N LYS A 96 21.54 -9.61 7.02
CA LYS A 96 21.78 -9.90 5.58
C LYS A 96 20.88 -10.97 4.97
N LEU A 97 20.43 -11.94 5.79
CA LEU A 97 19.53 -13.01 5.35
C LEU A 97 18.14 -12.48 4.94
N LEU A 98 17.74 -11.30 5.45
CA LEU A 98 16.42 -10.71 5.32
C LEU A 98 16.44 -9.43 4.46
N GLU A 99 17.61 -9.06 3.92
CA GLU A 99 17.77 -7.95 2.95
C GLU A 99 17.27 -8.33 1.53
N GLY A 100 16.75 -9.55 1.35
CA GLY A 100 16.21 -10.00 0.07
C GLY A 100 14.96 -9.24 -0.34
N PRO A 101 14.72 -9.07 -1.66
CA PRO A 101 13.58 -8.30 -2.19
C PRO A 101 12.22 -8.90 -1.79
N LEU A 102 12.18 -10.18 -1.44
CA LEU A 102 10.96 -10.89 -1.02
C LEU A 102 10.62 -10.70 0.46
N PHE A 103 11.56 -10.23 1.29
CA PHE A 103 11.32 -10.15 2.74
C PHE A 103 10.16 -9.21 3.10
N HIS A 104 10.17 -7.98 2.59
CA HIS A 104 9.14 -6.99 2.89
C HIS A 104 7.73 -7.43 2.44
N PRO A 105 7.55 -7.94 1.21
CA PRO A 105 6.26 -8.47 0.75
C PRO A 105 5.77 -9.65 1.59
N LEU A 106 6.63 -10.63 1.87
CA LEU A 106 6.25 -11.82 2.62
C LEU A 106 6.00 -11.52 4.10
N ALA A 107 6.83 -10.70 4.72
CA ALA A 107 6.63 -10.27 6.10
C ALA A 107 5.34 -9.46 6.24
N GLY A 108 5.08 -8.52 5.32
CA GLY A 108 3.85 -7.73 5.30
C GLY A 108 2.61 -8.60 5.18
N ALA A 109 2.58 -9.51 4.21
CA ALA A 109 1.47 -10.44 4.00
C ALA A 109 1.29 -11.40 5.19
N GLY A 110 2.39 -11.98 5.69
CA GLY A 110 2.35 -12.93 6.81
C GLY A 110 1.87 -12.30 8.12
N LEU A 111 2.35 -11.11 8.46
CA LEU A 111 1.92 -10.38 9.65
C LEU A 111 0.48 -9.91 9.56
N PHE A 112 0.06 -9.43 8.39
CA PHE A 112 -1.33 -9.10 8.14
C PHE A 112 -2.24 -10.33 8.32
N LEU A 113 -1.87 -11.48 7.71
CA LEU A 113 -2.60 -12.72 7.85
C LEU A 113 -2.68 -13.19 9.31
N ALA A 114 -1.58 -13.08 10.07
CA ALA A 114 -1.56 -13.46 11.47
C ALA A 114 -2.53 -12.62 12.31
N VAL A 115 -2.51 -11.30 12.14
CA VAL A 115 -3.41 -10.40 12.87
C VAL A 115 -4.86 -10.60 12.42
N SER A 116 -5.14 -10.46 11.12
CA SER A 116 -6.50 -10.54 10.58
C SER A 116 -7.08 -11.94 10.71
N GLY A 117 -6.26 -12.99 10.64
CA GLY A 117 -6.67 -14.37 10.85
C GLY A 117 -7.23 -14.60 12.25
N ILE A 118 -6.64 -14.01 13.29
CA ILE A 118 -7.18 -14.09 14.66
C ILE A 118 -8.59 -13.48 14.72
N TYR A 119 -8.80 -12.29 14.11
CA TYR A 119 -10.11 -11.64 14.06
C TYR A 119 -11.14 -12.46 13.26
N VAL A 120 -10.70 -13.05 12.13
CA VAL A 120 -11.57 -13.93 11.31
C VAL A 120 -12.00 -15.16 12.12
N LEU A 121 -11.10 -15.80 12.86
CA LEU A 121 -11.42 -16.97 13.70
C LEU A 121 -12.37 -16.64 14.86
N GLN A 122 -12.32 -15.41 15.37
CA GLN A 122 -13.21 -14.92 16.42
C GLN A 122 -14.56 -14.43 15.89
N SER A 123 -14.72 -14.29 14.58
CA SER A 123 -15.97 -13.82 13.97
C SER A 123 -17.07 -14.89 14.00
N LEU A 124 -18.33 -14.44 13.96
CA LEU A 124 -19.51 -15.33 13.94
C LEU A 124 -19.58 -16.22 12.69
N SER A 125 -18.88 -15.86 11.61
CA SER A 125 -18.88 -16.60 10.35
C SER A 125 -17.46 -16.69 9.76
N PRO A 126 -16.56 -17.50 10.36
CA PRO A 126 -15.14 -17.53 9.97
C PRO A 126 -14.94 -17.98 8.53
N LEU A 127 -15.70 -18.96 8.04
CA LEU A 127 -15.58 -19.46 6.66
C LEU A 127 -15.92 -18.39 5.61
N ARG A 128 -16.92 -17.55 5.89
CA ARG A 128 -17.30 -16.46 4.98
C ARG A 128 -16.25 -15.38 4.91
N ASN A 129 -15.60 -15.08 6.04
CA ASN A 129 -14.60 -14.00 6.14
C ASN A 129 -13.19 -14.46 5.74
N LEU A 130 -12.97 -15.76 5.59
CA LEU A 130 -11.66 -16.32 5.23
C LEU A 130 -11.24 -15.92 3.82
N ALA A 131 -12.13 -16.02 2.84
CA ALA A 131 -11.80 -15.70 1.44
C ALA A 131 -11.40 -14.22 1.25
N PRO A 132 -12.14 -13.22 1.76
CA PRO A 132 -11.72 -11.82 1.75
C PRO A 132 -10.37 -11.59 2.46
N CYS A 133 -10.15 -12.24 3.60
CA CYS A 133 -8.90 -12.12 4.35
C CYS A 133 -7.71 -12.64 3.54
N LEU A 134 -7.84 -13.80 2.89
CA LEU A 134 -6.78 -14.35 2.04
C LEU A 134 -6.53 -13.47 0.81
N ALA A 135 -7.58 -12.96 0.18
CA ALA A 135 -7.45 -12.02 -0.94
C ALA A 135 -6.73 -10.74 -0.52
N ALA A 136 -7.11 -10.14 0.62
CA ALA A 136 -6.45 -8.97 1.18
C ALA A 136 -4.98 -9.26 1.53
N THR A 137 -4.67 -10.44 2.08
CA THR A 137 -3.29 -10.88 2.37
C THR A 137 -2.44 -10.92 1.09
N ALA A 138 -2.96 -11.50 0.02
CA ALA A 138 -2.27 -11.53 -1.27
C ALA A 138 -2.04 -10.11 -1.80
N LEU A 139 -3.04 -9.22 -1.68
CA LEU A 139 -2.93 -7.82 -2.10
C LEU A 139 -1.89 -7.05 -1.28
N VAL A 140 -1.75 -7.29 0.03
CA VAL A 140 -0.67 -6.71 0.85
C VAL A 140 0.70 -7.11 0.31
N GLY A 141 0.91 -8.40 0.02
CA GLY A 141 2.17 -8.89 -0.53
C GLY A 141 2.48 -8.32 -1.91
N ILE A 142 1.49 -8.35 -2.82
CA ILE A 142 1.62 -7.83 -4.18
C ILE A 142 1.89 -6.32 -4.16
N SER A 143 1.14 -5.56 -3.39
CA SER A 143 1.33 -4.10 -3.30
C SER A 143 2.68 -3.74 -2.69
N ALA A 144 3.13 -4.45 -1.65
CA ALA A 144 4.47 -4.25 -1.10
C ALA A 144 5.57 -4.53 -2.13
N TRP A 145 5.42 -5.59 -2.96
CA TRP A 145 6.35 -5.91 -4.03
C TRP A 145 6.47 -4.79 -5.07
N TYR A 146 5.32 -4.29 -5.58
CA TYR A 146 5.32 -3.24 -6.61
C TYR A 146 5.70 -1.86 -6.08
N TYR A 147 5.42 -1.56 -4.81
CA TYR A 147 5.78 -0.26 -4.22
C TYR A 147 7.24 -0.18 -3.77
N GLN A 148 7.88 -1.31 -3.45
CA GLN A 148 9.26 -1.34 -2.96
C GLN A 148 10.25 -0.63 -3.88
N PRO A 149 10.31 -0.89 -5.20
CA PRO A 149 11.23 -0.19 -6.10
C PRO A 149 10.94 1.31 -6.22
N LEU A 150 9.69 1.74 -6.01
CA LEU A 150 9.30 3.15 -6.06
C LEU A 150 9.68 3.91 -4.79
N LEU A 151 9.56 3.25 -3.63
CA LEU A 151 9.70 3.89 -2.33
C LEU A 151 11.10 3.73 -1.72
N GLN A 152 11.85 2.70 -2.11
CA GLN A 152 13.22 2.45 -1.64
C GLN A 152 14.29 2.85 -2.66
N ALA A 153 13.94 3.05 -3.93
CA ALA A 153 14.89 3.32 -5.00
C ALA A 153 15.68 4.62 -4.74
N GLY A 154 16.98 4.48 -4.58
CA GLY A 154 17.95 5.56 -4.50
C GLY A 154 18.39 6.09 -5.86
N GLY A 155 17.46 6.39 -6.78
CA GLY A 155 17.79 7.04 -8.05
C GLY A 155 17.73 6.17 -9.31
N GLU A 156 17.41 4.89 -9.23
CA GLU A 156 17.08 4.07 -10.40
C GLU A 156 15.73 4.45 -10.98
N ARG A 157 15.60 4.37 -12.30
CA ARG A 157 14.32 4.67 -12.96
C ARG A 157 13.28 3.63 -12.52
N PRO A 158 12.12 4.08 -12.00
CA PRO A 158 11.08 3.16 -11.56
C PRO A 158 10.59 2.31 -12.73
N GLU A 159 10.37 1.04 -12.48
CA GLU A 159 9.78 0.14 -13.46
C GLU A 159 8.39 0.62 -13.86
N PRO A 160 8.05 0.60 -15.16
CA PRO A 160 6.75 1.08 -15.64
C PRO A 160 5.58 0.30 -15.02
N ASP A 161 5.78 -0.97 -14.66
CA ASP A 161 4.76 -1.81 -14.03
C ASP A 161 4.44 -1.36 -12.61
N SER A 162 5.45 -0.97 -11.86
CA SER A 162 5.30 -0.43 -10.51
C SER A 162 4.54 0.90 -10.52
N LEU A 163 4.82 1.76 -11.50
CA LEU A 163 4.10 3.03 -11.68
C LEU A 163 2.63 2.80 -12.07
N LEU A 164 2.36 1.86 -12.97
CA LEU A 164 0.98 1.50 -13.37
C LEU A 164 0.19 0.93 -12.20
N PHE A 165 0.82 0.05 -11.41
CA PHE A 165 0.19 -0.53 -10.22
C PHE A 165 -0.13 0.54 -9.17
N LEU A 166 0.82 1.45 -8.91
CA LEU A 166 0.60 2.57 -7.99
C LEU A 166 -0.51 3.49 -8.49
N ALA A 167 -0.50 3.87 -9.78
CA ALA A 167 -1.55 4.69 -10.38
C ALA A 167 -2.93 4.03 -10.26
N GLY A 168 -3.02 2.72 -10.56
CA GLY A 168 -4.25 1.94 -10.38
C GLY A 168 -4.75 1.95 -8.94
N SER A 169 -3.85 1.78 -7.96
CA SER A 169 -4.20 1.82 -6.54
C SER A 169 -4.71 3.19 -6.08
N ILE A 170 -4.11 4.28 -6.58
CA ILE A 170 -4.57 5.65 -6.29
C ILE A 170 -5.95 5.89 -6.95
N LEU A 171 -6.15 5.41 -8.17
CA LEU A 171 -7.45 5.54 -8.84
C LEU A 171 -8.55 4.73 -8.12
N LEU A 172 -8.21 3.58 -7.54
CA LEU A 172 -9.12 2.84 -6.66
C LEU A 172 -9.48 3.63 -5.40
N ALA A 173 -8.54 4.38 -4.82
CA ALA A 173 -8.83 5.27 -3.69
C ALA A 173 -9.79 6.42 -4.05
N LEU A 174 -9.87 6.78 -5.32
CA LEU A 174 -10.74 7.84 -5.84
C LEU A 174 -12.08 7.32 -6.38
N VAL A 175 -12.38 6.03 -6.24
CA VAL A 175 -13.60 5.42 -6.79
C VAL A 175 -14.88 6.07 -6.22
N ASP A 176 -14.87 6.45 -4.95
CA ASP A 176 -16.00 7.07 -4.27
C ASP A 176 -16.08 8.60 -4.46
N VAL A 177 -15.10 9.19 -5.15
CA VAL A 177 -15.13 10.62 -5.49
C VAL A 177 -15.98 10.84 -6.73
N GLU A 178 -17.15 11.45 -6.54
CA GLU A 178 -18.07 11.78 -7.62
C GLU A 178 -17.96 13.25 -8.03
N LEU A 179 -17.85 13.49 -9.32
CA LEU A 179 -17.93 14.82 -9.92
C LEU A 179 -19.07 14.85 -10.94
N ALA A 180 -20.09 15.66 -10.69
CA ALA A 180 -21.28 15.76 -11.52
C ALA A 180 -22.01 14.41 -11.76
N GLY A 181 -22.05 13.52 -10.75
CA GLY A 181 -22.69 12.20 -10.82
C GLY A 181 -21.87 11.13 -11.53
N VAL A 182 -20.62 11.43 -11.89
CA VAL A 182 -19.68 10.47 -12.47
C VAL A 182 -18.53 10.19 -11.51
N SER A 183 -18.26 8.90 -11.23
CA SER A 183 -17.11 8.53 -10.44
C SER A 183 -15.80 8.78 -11.19
N VAL A 184 -15.00 9.69 -10.66
CA VAL A 184 -13.71 10.07 -11.25
C VAL A 184 -12.75 8.88 -11.28
N GLY A 185 -12.67 8.14 -10.18
CA GLY A 185 -11.80 6.97 -10.06
C GLY A 185 -12.16 5.88 -11.06
N ARG A 186 -13.45 5.55 -11.21
CA ARG A 186 -13.92 4.54 -12.18
C ARG A 186 -13.62 4.93 -13.61
N SER A 187 -13.90 6.18 -13.98
CA SER A 187 -13.66 6.69 -15.34
C SER A 187 -12.17 6.63 -15.71
N LEU A 188 -11.31 7.10 -14.82
CA LEU A 188 -9.86 7.07 -15.02
C LEU A 188 -9.30 5.65 -14.98
N LEU A 189 -9.86 4.77 -14.12
CA LEU A 189 -9.47 3.36 -14.07
C LEU A 189 -9.80 2.64 -15.38
N CYS A 190 -10.99 2.87 -15.95
CA CYS A 190 -11.35 2.34 -17.29
C CYS A 190 -10.36 2.81 -18.36
N LEU A 191 -9.96 4.08 -18.31
CA LEU A 191 -8.99 4.65 -19.24
C LEU A 191 -7.60 4.03 -19.07
N LEU A 192 -7.16 3.82 -17.82
CA LEU A 192 -5.90 3.13 -17.51
C LEU A 192 -5.92 1.68 -18.00
N LEU A 193 -7.04 0.97 -17.80
CA LEU A 193 -7.21 -0.41 -18.28
C LEU A 193 -7.20 -0.50 -19.81
N ALA A 194 -7.88 0.44 -20.50
CA ALA A 194 -7.84 0.51 -21.95
C ALA A 194 -6.42 0.80 -22.47
N TYR A 195 -5.71 1.71 -21.82
CA TYR A 195 -4.31 2.02 -22.14
C TYR A 195 -3.38 0.82 -21.93
N THR A 196 -3.50 0.10 -20.81
CA THR A 196 -2.69 -1.09 -20.55
C THR A 196 -2.99 -2.23 -21.53
N ALA A 197 -4.26 -2.44 -21.86
CA ALA A 197 -4.68 -3.42 -22.88
C ALA A 197 -4.13 -3.08 -24.27
N TYR A 198 -4.10 -1.80 -24.63
CA TYR A 198 -3.55 -1.33 -25.90
C TYR A 198 -2.03 -1.52 -25.98
N GLN A 199 -1.30 -1.20 -24.90
CA GLN A 199 0.17 -1.25 -24.88
C GLN A 199 0.72 -2.67 -24.69
N ARG A 200 0.06 -3.51 -23.90
CA ARG A 200 0.58 -4.81 -23.44
C ARG A 200 -0.24 -6.02 -23.89
N GLY A 201 -1.32 -5.78 -24.63
CA GLY A 201 -2.22 -6.79 -25.12
C GLY A 201 -3.39 -7.11 -24.19
N ALA A 202 -4.42 -7.74 -24.78
CA ALA A 202 -5.72 -7.98 -24.14
C ALA A 202 -5.65 -8.78 -22.85
N MET A 203 -4.74 -9.75 -22.73
CA MET A 203 -4.59 -10.60 -21.53
C MET A 203 -4.21 -9.77 -20.29
N THR A 204 -3.31 -8.82 -20.44
CA THR A 204 -2.86 -7.95 -19.33
C THR A 204 -3.99 -7.00 -18.92
N GLY A 205 -4.76 -6.48 -19.89
CA GLY A 205 -5.93 -5.65 -19.63
C GLY A 205 -7.03 -6.42 -18.88
N VAL A 206 -7.29 -7.67 -19.24
CA VAL A 206 -8.26 -8.54 -18.56
C VAL A 206 -7.82 -8.84 -17.11
N ALA A 207 -6.56 -9.21 -16.89
CA ALA A 207 -6.04 -9.47 -15.55
C ALA A 207 -6.15 -8.24 -14.64
N ALA A 208 -5.79 -7.07 -15.15
CA ALA A 208 -5.93 -5.79 -14.44
C ALA A 208 -7.41 -5.44 -14.18
N GLY A 209 -8.29 -5.70 -15.15
CA GLY A 209 -9.74 -5.48 -15.04
C GLY A 209 -10.40 -6.37 -13.98
N LEU A 210 -9.99 -7.64 -13.90
CA LEU A 210 -10.44 -8.55 -12.84
C LEU A 210 -10.00 -8.06 -11.46
N GLY A 211 -8.75 -7.60 -11.32
CA GLY A 211 -8.26 -7.02 -10.07
C GLY A 211 -9.03 -5.76 -9.66
N ALA A 212 -9.35 -4.88 -10.61
CA ALA A 212 -10.15 -3.69 -10.36
C ALA A 212 -11.63 -3.99 -10.07
N GLY A 213 -12.18 -5.05 -10.70
CA GLY A 213 -13.57 -5.48 -10.48
C GLY A 213 -13.81 -6.14 -9.12
N LEU A 214 -12.76 -6.61 -8.46
CA LEU A 214 -12.81 -7.13 -7.09
C LEU A 214 -12.80 -6.01 -6.03
N ALA A 215 -12.58 -4.75 -6.42
CA ALA A 215 -12.73 -3.62 -5.51
C ALA A 215 -14.23 -3.46 -5.15
N PRO A 216 -14.59 -3.43 -3.87
CA PRO A 216 -15.98 -3.40 -3.44
C PRO A 216 -16.64 -2.06 -3.79
N ARG A 217 -17.97 -2.15 -3.84
CA ARG A 217 -18.86 -0.99 -3.86
C ARG A 217 -19.03 -0.48 -2.45
#